data_b7b75c0ab65a8f504045387c10993826
#
_entry.id   b7b75c0ab65a8f504045387c10993826
#
_cell.length_a   1.000
_cell.length_b   1.000
_cell.length_c   1.000
_cell.angle_alpha   90.00
_cell.angle_beta   90.00
_cell.angle_gamma   90.00
#
_symmetry.space_group_name_H-M   'P 1'
#
loop_
_entity.id
_entity.type
_entity.pdbx_description
1 polymer ?
#
loop_
_entity_poly.entity_id
_entity_poly.type
_entity_poly.pdbx_seq_one_letter_code
_entity_poly.pdbx_strand_id
1 'polypeptide(L)' 'MDRHALERALRQAAVPPTHYWIEGVHEPSPTPTDFLYVREDPGGGWETGVYERGTHETIARHPTEDAACAHLWQLLN' A
#
# COMPACT_ATOMS: atom_id res chain seq x y z
N MET A 1 9.31 8.99 1.23
CA MET A 1 8.03 9.41 1.85
C MET A 1 7.60 8.40 2.90
N ASP A 2 6.89 8.84 3.92
CA ASP A 2 6.29 7.92 4.86
C ASP A 2 4.85 7.57 4.43
N ARG A 3 4.18 6.72 5.22
CA ARG A 3 2.82 6.29 4.89
C ARG A 3 1.81 7.43 4.85
N HIS A 4 1.97 8.42 5.73
CA HIS A 4 1.06 9.57 5.75
C HIS A 4 1.26 10.46 4.54
N ALA A 5 2.51 10.67 4.13
CA ALA A 5 2.81 11.44 2.92
C ALA A 5 2.29 10.72 1.67
N LEU A 6 2.43 9.40 1.62
CA LEU A 6 1.89 8.59 0.53
C LEU A 6 0.37 8.75 0.43
N GLU A 7 -0.33 8.67 1.54
CA GLU A 7 -1.78 8.78 1.57
C GLU A 7 -2.24 10.15 1.06
N ARG A 8 -1.56 11.22 1.48
CA ARG A 8 -1.86 12.56 0.98
C ARG A 8 -1.61 12.69 -0.53
N ALA A 9 -0.50 12.12 -1.01
CA ALA A 9 -0.17 12.17 -2.43
C ALA A 9 -1.20 11.41 -3.29
N LEU A 10 -1.63 10.25 -2.82
CA LEU A 10 -2.64 9.46 -3.53
C LEU A 10 -3.99 10.17 -3.57
N ARG A 11 -4.38 10.85 -2.49
CA ARG A 11 -5.59 11.67 -2.49
C ARG A 11 -5.51 12.82 -3.48
N GLN A 12 -4.38 13.52 -3.48
CA GLN A 12 -4.17 14.65 -4.39
C GLN A 12 -4.18 14.20 -5.85
N ALA A 13 -3.71 13.00 -6.12
CA ALA A 13 -3.74 12.41 -7.46
C ALA A 13 -5.10 11.83 -7.82
N ALA A 14 -6.08 11.92 -6.92
CA ALA A 14 -7.44 11.41 -7.09
C ALA A 14 -7.48 9.90 -7.35
N VAL A 15 -6.54 9.15 -6.79
CA VAL A 15 -6.57 7.69 -6.85
C VAL A 15 -7.74 7.20 -6.00
N PRO A 16 -8.64 6.36 -6.54
CA PRO A 16 -9.81 5.91 -5.77
C PRO A 16 -9.38 5.25 -4.45
N PRO A 17 -10.01 5.61 -3.32
CA PRO A 17 -9.58 5.13 -2.01
C PRO A 17 -9.75 3.62 -1.80
N THR A 18 -10.52 2.95 -2.66
CA THR A 18 -10.66 1.49 -2.62
C THR A 18 -9.57 0.75 -3.38
N HIS A 19 -8.69 1.47 -4.07
CA HIS A 19 -7.63 0.87 -4.87
C HIS A 19 -6.34 0.62 -4.08
N TYR A 20 -6.23 1.15 -2.86
CA TYR A 20 -5.00 1.02 -2.09
C TYR A 20 -5.26 0.84 -0.60
N TRP A 21 -4.31 0.21 0.04
CA TRP A 21 -4.32 -0.08 1.47
C TRP A 21 -2.96 0.27 2.05
N ILE A 22 -2.96 1.13 3.06
CA ILE A 22 -1.73 1.56 3.73
C ILE A 22 -1.87 1.18 5.20
N GLU A 23 -1.17 0.14 5.61
CA GLU A 23 -1.29 -0.40 6.97
C GLU A 23 -1.13 0.69 8.03
N GLY A 24 -2.09 0.77 8.94
CA GLY A 24 -2.08 1.74 10.02
C GLY A 24 -2.48 3.15 9.64
N VAL A 25 -2.73 3.43 8.37
CA VAL A 25 -3.05 4.78 7.88
C VAL A 25 -4.35 4.82 7.09
N HIS A 26 -4.52 3.91 6.14
CA HIS A 26 -5.70 3.88 5.28
C HIS A 26 -6.13 2.43 5.06
N GLU A 27 -7.12 2.02 5.81
CA GLU A 27 -7.63 0.64 5.78
C GLU A 27 -9.12 0.67 5.50
N PRO A 28 -9.52 0.70 4.22
CA PRO A 28 -10.93 0.85 3.85
C PRO A 28 -11.83 -0.23 4.46
N SER A 29 -13.03 0.19 4.90
CA SER A 29 -14.02 -0.71 5.45
C SER A 29 -15.39 -0.42 4.81
N PRO A 30 -16.12 -1.43 4.32
CA PRO A 30 -15.72 -2.84 4.28
C PRO A 30 -14.50 -3.07 3.38
N THR A 31 -13.79 -4.18 3.61
CA THR A 31 -12.58 -4.49 2.84
C THR A 31 -12.89 -4.63 1.36
N PRO A 32 -12.23 -3.85 0.49
CA PRO A 32 -12.44 -3.97 -0.95
C PRO A 32 -12.02 -5.35 -1.47
N THR A 33 -12.56 -5.74 -2.63
CA THR A 33 -12.27 -7.02 -3.24
C THR A 33 -10.82 -7.14 -3.70
N ASP A 34 -10.32 -6.07 -4.30
CA ASP A 34 -8.97 -6.01 -4.86
C ASP A 34 -8.33 -4.67 -4.53
N PHE A 35 -7.06 -4.68 -4.15
CA PHE A 35 -6.30 -3.45 -3.94
C PHE A 35 -4.80 -3.74 -3.92
N LEU A 36 -4.01 -2.69 -4.09
CA LEU A 36 -2.58 -2.73 -3.87
C LEU A 36 -2.28 -2.26 -2.45
N TYR A 37 -1.26 -2.81 -1.80
CA TYR A 37 -1.00 -2.51 -0.39
C TYR A 37 0.48 -2.29 -0.09
N VAL A 38 0.71 -1.59 1.01
CA VAL A 38 2.01 -1.51 1.68
C VAL A 38 1.81 -1.88 3.14
N ARG A 39 2.68 -2.74 3.67
CA ARG A 39 2.63 -3.15 5.08
C ARG A 39 4.00 -3.59 5.57
N GLU A 40 4.16 -3.65 6.90
CA GLU A 40 5.37 -4.24 7.48
C GLU A 40 5.46 -5.71 7.10
N ASP A 41 6.69 -6.15 6.80
CA ASP A 41 6.95 -7.56 6.57
C ASP A 41 7.21 -8.21 7.93
N PRO A 42 6.55 -9.32 8.28
CA PRO A 42 6.80 -10.02 9.55
C PRO A 42 8.25 -10.44 9.75
N GLY A 43 9.00 -10.63 8.65
CA GLY A 43 10.43 -10.96 8.71
C GLY A 43 11.35 -9.76 8.84
N GLY A 44 10.78 -8.55 8.95
CA GLY A 44 11.51 -7.28 9.00
C GLY A 44 11.40 -6.52 7.70
N GLY A 45 11.50 -5.19 7.78
CA GLY A 45 11.32 -4.32 6.63
C GLY A 45 9.85 -4.18 6.23
N TRP A 46 9.62 -3.95 4.95
CA TRP A 46 8.31 -3.61 4.41
C TRP A 46 8.05 -4.41 3.14
N GLU A 47 6.77 -4.59 2.81
CA GLU A 47 6.41 -5.21 1.56
C GLU A 47 5.30 -4.42 0.86
N THR A 48 5.31 -4.48 -0.47
CA THR A 48 4.21 -4.04 -1.32
C THR A 48 3.66 -5.26 -2.05
N GLY A 49 2.37 -5.23 -2.33
CA GLY A 49 1.76 -6.36 -3.00
C GLY A 49 0.36 -6.07 -3.48
N VAL A 50 -0.30 -7.12 -3.92
CA VAL A 50 -1.68 -7.08 -4.37
C VAL A 50 -2.53 -7.99 -3.51
N TYR A 51 -3.72 -7.52 -3.17
CA TYR A 51 -4.74 -8.30 -2.48
C TYR A 51 -5.85 -8.59 -3.48
N GLU A 52 -6.15 -9.87 -3.67
CA GLU A 52 -7.22 -10.32 -4.55
C GLU A 52 -8.03 -11.41 -3.87
N ARG A 53 -9.32 -11.17 -3.71
CA ARG A 53 -10.28 -12.17 -3.22
C ARG A 53 -9.82 -12.89 -1.95
N GLY A 54 -9.33 -12.12 -0.99
CA GLY A 54 -8.91 -12.66 0.30
C GLY A 54 -7.47 -13.13 0.38
N THR A 55 -6.71 -13.03 -0.71
CA THR A 55 -5.31 -13.51 -0.76
C THR A 55 -4.36 -12.35 -0.98
N HIS A 56 -3.35 -12.24 -0.08
CA HIS A 56 -2.25 -11.29 -0.24
C HIS A 56 -1.15 -11.93 -1.06
N GLU A 57 -0.62 -11.20 -2.04
CA GLU A 57 0.47 -11.67 -2.87
C GLU A 57 1.54 -10.58 -2.92
N THR A 58 2.73 -10.90 -2.39
CA THR A 58 3.84 -9.94 -2.32
C THR A 58 4.41 -9.69 -3.71
N ILE A 59 4.49 -8.40 -4.09
CA ILE A 59 5.16 -8.00 -5.34
C ILE A 59 6.64 -7.75 -5.07
N ALA A 60 6.98 -7.03 -4.00
CA ALA A 60 8.37 -6.70 -3.67
C ALA A 60 8.54 -6.46 -2.18
N ARG A 61 9.76 -6.69 -1.69
CA ARG A 61 10.16 -6.39 -0.32
C ARG A 61 11.14 -5.23 -0.31
N HIS A 62 11.07 -4.43 0.74
CA HIS A 62 11.85 -3.19 0.84
C HIS A 62 12.47 -3.07 2.23
N PRO A 63 13.69 -2.52 2.33
CA PRO A 63 14.33 -2.37 3.64
C PRO A 63 13.74 -1.24 4.48
N THR A 64 13.06 -0.28 3.85
CA THR A 64 12.54 0.90 4.55
C THR A 64 11.11 1.21 4.15
N GLU A 65 10.42 1.93 5.04
CA GLU A 65 9.08 2.46 4.75
C GLU A 65 9.11 3.39 3.54
N ASP A 66 10.12 4.25 3.46
CA ASP A 66 10.27 5.19 2.34
C ASP A 66 10.31 4.46 0.99
N ALA A 67 11.15 3.43 0.89
CA ALA A 67 11.27 2.67 -0.36
C ALA A 67 9.96 1.96 -0.72
N ALA A 68 9.29 1.39 0.26
CA ALA A 68 8.02 0.70 0.04
C ALA A 68 6.93 1.66 -0.41
N CYS A 69 6.83 2.82 0.24
CA CYS A 69 5.84 3.84 -0.13
C CYS A 69 6.09 4.39 -1.53
N ALA A 70 7.35 4.62 -1.88
CA ALA A 70 7.71 5.07 -3.24
C ALA A 70 7.31 4.03 -4.28
N HIS A 71 7.50 2.76 -3.98
CA HIS A 71 7.10 1.68 -4.88
C HIS A 71 5.58 1.61 -5.07
N LEU A 72 4.82 1.69 -3.97
CA LEU A 72 3.36 1.68 -4.07
C LEU A 72 2.85 2.89 -4.88
N TRP A 73 3.46 4.05 -4.67
CA TRP A 73 3.14 5.23 -5.46
C TRP A 73 3.32 4.97 -6.97
N GLN A 74 4.44 4.33 -7.34
CA GLN A 74 4.70 4.00 -8.75
C GLN A 74 3.69 3.01 -9.31
N LEU A 75 3.27 2.04 -8.50
CA LEU A 75 2.29 1.05 -8.94
C LEU A 75 0.91 1.65 -9.20
N LEU A 76 0.55 2.70 -8.46
CA LEU A 76 -0.78 3.31 -8.50
C LEU A 76 -0.86 4.55 -9.38
N ASN A 77 0.28 5.12 -9.72
CA ASN A 77 0.31 6.42 -10.41
C ASN A 77 0.62 6.28 -11.90
#